data_72db83c41fd9db9a74eb16cb8437843e
#
_entry.id   72db83c41fd9db9a74eb16cb8437843e
#
_cell.length_a   1.000
_cell.length_b   1.000
_cell.length_c   1.000
_cell.angle_alpha   90.00
_cell.angle_beta   90.00
_cell.angle_gamma   90.00
#
_symmetry.space_group_name_H-M   'P 1'
#
loop_
_entity.id
_entity.type
_entity.pdbx_description
1 polymer ?
#
loop_
_entity_poly.entity_id
_entity_poly.type
_entity_poly.pdbx_seq_one_letter_code
_entity_poly.pdbx_strand_id
1 'polypeptide(L)'
;MADSRVLVIGGGGREHSLCLGLRQSPQVQEIYCSPGNAGTAVIASNVNLDLTDNSQVVLFCHQNSVDLVVVGPEAPLCNGLADLLDENNIPCFGPIGALAQLEGSKLHAKHIMRQVGVPTADFQILDASSDIDSALSLYQDNPWVIKRDVLAGGKGVVVTTDHDEAKNFISKAIESDGKVLLEEFLPGEEASMLVVMDGSDFVCLPPSQDHKRAYDGDEGPNTGGMGAYCPAPVVTESVHEKVIDRIVKPMFDYLSGLEIPYRGVLYVGLMITDTGEPNVVEFNVRFGDPECQITIPMIKTDLFEVLDKTARDKLSHVDVKFHQAHALTVVLASEGYPNNPIKGRKIRGLSLIHI
;
A
#
# COMPACT_ATOMS: atom_id res chain seq x y z
N MET A 1 -11.84 1.97 -30.59
CA MET A 1 -13.07 2.39 -29.88
C MET A 1 -12.88 2.03 -28.41
N ALA A 2 -13.42 2.81 -27.50
CA ALA A 2 -13.35 2.47 -26.06
C ALA A 2 -14.30 1.29 -25.81
N ASP A 3 -13.75 0.15 -25.48
CA ASP A 3 -14.53 -1.07 -25.31
C ASP A 3 -14.31 -1.71 -23.92
N SER A 4 -13.28 -1.28 -23.17
CA SER A 4 -12.92 -1.92 -21.91
C SER A 4 -13.78 -1.45 -20.73
N ARG A 5 -14.17 -2.40 -19.89
CA ARG A 5 -14.89 -2.18 -18.64
C ARG A 5 -14.01 -2.57 -17.46
N VAL A 6 -13.90 -1.67 -16.50
CA VAL A 6 -13.01 -1.83 -15.35
C VAL A 6 -13.82 -1.84 -14.06
N LEU A 7 -13.52 -2.78 -13.17
CA LEU A 7 -14.04 -2.80 -11.81
C LEU A 7 -12.94 -2.41 -10.83
N VAL A 8 -13.14 -1.32 -10.10
CA VAL A 8 -12.27 -0.90 -9.00
C VAL A 8 -12.88 -1.36 -7.67
N ILE A 9 -12.12 -2.12 -6.90
CA ILE A 9 -12.53 -2.60 -5.56
C ILE A 9 -12.05 -1.61 -4.51
N GLY A 10 -12.96 -1.16 -3.66
CA GLY A 10 -12.73 -0.25 -2.53
C GLY A 10 -13.60 1.01 -2.61
N GLY A 11 -13.43 1.93 -1.66
CA GLY A 11 -14.30 3.11 -1.56
C GLY A 11 -13.63 4.33 -0.90
N GLY A 12 -12.30 4.37 -0.85
CA GLY A 12 -11.50 5.46 -0.30
C GLY A 12 -11.09 6.52 -1.32
N GLY A 13 -10.23 7.44 -0.89
CA GLY A 13 -9.61 8.46 -1.75
C GLY A 13 -8.71 7.84 -2.82
N ARG A 14 -8.03 6.75 -2.49
CA ARG A 14 -7.22 5.94 -3.40
C ARG A 14 -8.05 5.43 -4.59
N GLU A 15 -9.19 4.80 -4.32
CA GLU A 15 -10.06 4.27 -5.37
C GLU A 15 -10.67 5.38 -6.22
N HIS A 16 -10.98 6.52 -5.61
CA HIS A 16 -11.44 7.68 -6.36
C HIS A 16 -10.35 8.19 -7.33
N SER A 17 -9.08 8.26 -6.87
CA SER A 17 -7.95 8.64 -7.72
C SER A 17 -7.71 7.66 -8.87
N LEU A 18 -7.81 6.35 -8.62
CA LEU A 18 -7.75 5.31 -9.64
C LEU A 18 -8.86 5.49 -10.69
N CYS A 19 -10.11 5.69 -10.25
CA CYS A 19 -11.23 5.94 -11.15
C CYS A 19 -11.04 7.20 -11.99
N LEU A 20 -10.49 8.28 -11.41
CA LEU A 20 -10.16 9.51 -12.13
C LEU A 20 -9.12 9.29 -13.23
N GLY A 21 -8.04 8.57 -12.92
CA GLY A 21 -7.00 8.23 -13.89
C GLY A 21 -7.53 7.32 -15.01
N LEU A 22 -8.28 6.28 -14.67
CA LEU A 22 -8.90 5.36 -15.62
C LEU A 22 -9.91 6.07 -16.54
N ARG A 23 -10.66 7.04 -16.03
CA ARG A 23 -11.63 7.81 -16.81
C ARG A 23 -10.99 8.66 -17.92
N GLN A 24 -9.71 8.98 -17.80
CA GLN A 24 -8.97 9.72 -18.82
C GLN A 24 -8.54 8.85 -19.99
N SER A 25 -8.56 7.52 -19.83
CA SER A 25 -8.19 6.59 -20.90
C SER A 25 -9.22 6.56 -22.02
N PRO A 26 -8.78 6.73 -23.30
CA PRO A 26 -9.68 6.55 -24.42
C PRO A 26 -10.10 5.10 -24.67
N GLN A 27 -9.50 4.13 -23.96
CA GLN A 27 -9.78 2.70 -24.06
C GLN A 27 -10.90 2.27 -23.10
N VAL A 28 -11.16 3.04 -22.04
CA VAL A 28 -12.15 2.68 -21.00
C VAL A 28 -13.53 3.23 -21.36
N GLN A 29 -14.48 2.31 -21.55
CA GLN A 29 -15.88 2.61 -21.79
C GLN A 29 -16.64 2.88 -20.50
N GLU A 30 -16.47 1.98 -19.52
CA GLU A 30 -17.22 2.01 -18.27
C GLU A 30 -16.34 1.64 -17.07
N ILE A 31 -16.57 2.33 -15.95
CA ILE A 31 -15.91 2.06 -14.69
C ILE A 31 -16.97 1.74 -13.65
N TYR A 32 -16.85 0.59 -13.02
CA TYR A 32 -17.57 0.21 -11.80
C TYR A 32 -16.67 0.42 -10.60
N CYS A 33 -17.25 0.79 -9.44
CA CYS A 33 -16.51 0.92 -8.19
C CYS A 33 -17.29 0.27 -7.04
N SER A 34 -16.69 -0.63 -6.28
CA SER A 34 -17.37 -1.35 -5.21
C SER A 34 -16.64 -1.24 -3.86
N PRO A 35 -17.29 -0.71 -2.82
CA PRO A 35 -18.62 -0.09 -2.81
C PRO A 35 -18.63 1.32 -3.39
N GLY A 36 -17.44 1.93 -3.63
CA GLY A 36 -17.28 3.30 -4.05
C GLY A 36 -17.66 4.31 -2.97
N ASN A 37 -17.72 5.57 -3.36
CA ASN A 37 -18.08 6.70 -2.49
C ASN A 37 -18.80 7.80 -3.29
N ALA A 38 -19.11 8.94 -2.65
CA ALA A 38 -19.79 10.05 -3.31
C ALA A 38 -18.97 10.69 -4.46
N GLY A 39 -17.63 10.65 -4.38
CA GLY A 39 -16.75 11.14 -5.44
C GLY A 39 -16.73 10.19 -6.64
N THR A 40 -16.60 8.88 -6.41
CA THR A 40 -16.63 7.87 -7.47
C THR A 40 -17.98 7.83 -8.18
N ALA A 41 -19.09 8.09 -7.49
CA ALA A 41 -20.42 8.17 -8.08
C ALA A 41 -20.59 9.24 -9.17
N VAL A 42 -19.67 10.22 -9.23
CA VAL A 42 -19.69 11.27 -10.29
C VAL A 42 -19.06 10.78 -11.59
N ILE A 43 -18.13 9.82 -11.52
CA ILE A 43 -17.26 9.41 -12.64
C ILE A 43 -17.33 7.93 -12.96
N ALA A 44 -17.93 7.13 -12.10
CA ALA A 44 -18.07 5.69 -12.19
C ALA A 44 -19.46 5.24 -11.72
N SER A 45 -19.83 4.01 -12.04
CA SER A 45 -21.04 3.37 -11.52
C SER A 45 -20.72 2.65 -10.21
N ASN A 46 -21.15 3.22 -9.07
CA ASN A 46 -20.97 2.54 -7.79
C ASN A 46 -21.88 1.31 -7.71
N VAL A 47 -21.31 0.17 -7.31
CA VAL A 47 -22.01 -1.09 -7.14
C VAL A 47 -21.75 -1.64 -5.74
N ASN A 48 -22.74 -2.29 -5.15
CA ASN A 48 -22.60 -2.84 -3.80
C ASN A 48 -22.40 -4.37 -3.90
N LEU A 49 -21.14 -4.82 -3.82
CA LEU A 49 -20.76 -6.22 -3.77
C LEU A 49 -20.34 -6.56 -2.34
N ASP A 50 -20.67 -7.77 -1.90
CA ASP A 50 -20.12 -8.29 -0.66
C ASP A 50 -18.66 -8.75 -0.90
N LEU A 51 -17.71 -7.93 -0.48
CA LEU A 51 -16.29 -8.20 -0.66
C LEU A 51 -15.73 -9.28 0.31
N THR A 52 -16.58 -9.84 1.17
CA THR A 52 -16.23 -11.04 1.96
C THR A 52 -16.53 -12.34 1.20
N ASP A 53 -17.30 -12.25 0.12
CA ASP A 53 -17.62 -13.35 -0.79
C ASP A 53 -17.06 -13.05 -2.19
N ASN A 54 -15.87 -13.52 -2.45
CA ASN A 54 -15.16 -13.31 -3.73
C ASN A 54 -15.98 -13.82 -4.94
N SER A 55 -16.89 -14.80 -4.76
CA SER A 55 -17.72 -15.34 -5.85
C SER A 55 -18.69 -14.30 -6.42
N GLN A 56 -19.15 -13.35 -5.61
CA GLN A 56 -19.99 -12.25 -6.07
C GLN A 56 -19.24 -11.31 -7.02
N VAL A 57 -17.94 -11.07 -6.76
CA VAL A 57 -17.10 -10.27 -7.65
C VAL A 57 -16.94 -10.96 -9.01
N VAL A 58 -16.64 -12.26 -9.02
CA VAL A 58 -16.51 -13.06 -10.25
C VAL A 58 -17.83 -13.06 -11.04
N LEU A 59 -18.95 -13.31 -10.36
CA LEU A 59 -20.28 -13.30 -10.99
C LEU A 59 -20.59 -11.95 -11.62
N PHE A 60 -20.32 -10.85 -10.91
CA PHE A 60 -20.49 -9.50 -11.42
C PHE A 60 -19.63 -9.25 -12.67
N CYS A 61 -18.36 -9.66 -12.64
CA CYS A 61 -17.45 -9.52 -13.78
C CYS A 61 -17.98 -10.23 -15.03
N HIS A 62 -18.47 -11.46 -14.90
CA HIS A 62 -19.06 -12.20 -16.03
C HIS A 62 -20.33 -11.52 -16.55
N GLN A 63 -21.24 -11.11 -15.66
CA GLN A 63 -22.52 -10.48 -16.06
C GLN A 63 -22.33 -9.14 -16.77
N ASN A 64 -21.27 -8.40 -16.42
CA ASN A 64 -21.01 -7.07 -16.96
C ASN A 64 -19.84 -7.04 -17.95
N SER A 65 -19.27 -8.21 -18.30
CA SER A 65 -18.12 -8.31 -19.20
C SER A 65 -16.97 -7.39 -18.78
N VAL A 66 -16.56 -7.49 -17.51
CA VAL A 66 -15.44 -6.73 -16.96
C VAL A 66 -14.13 -7.27 -17.53
N ASP A 67 -13.30 -6.39 -18.09
CA ASP A 67 -12.02 -6.73 -18.73
C ASP A 67 -10.83 -6.66 -17.78
N LEU A 68 -10.95 -5.87 -16.70
CA LEU A 68 -9.91 -5.68 -15.70
C LEU A 68 -10.52 -5.41 -14.33
N VAL A 69 -10.01 -6.08 -13.29
CA VAL A 69 -10.28 -5.75 -11.89
C VAL A 69 -9.05 -5.09 -11.28
N VAL A 70 -9.24 -3.94 -10.63
CA VAL A 70 -8.19 -3.21 -9.91
C VAL A 70 -8.54 -3.22 -8.43
N VAL A 71 -7.69 -3.85 -7.60
CA VAL A 71 -7.97 -3.99 -6.17
C VAL A 71 -7.26 -2.89 -5.39
N GLY A 72 -8.05 -2.03 -4.74
CA GLY A 72 -7.54 -0.94 -3.92
C GLY A 72 -7.04 -1.39 -2.53
N PRO A 73 -7.88 -2.02 -1.67
CA PRO A 73 -7.50 -2.44 -0.33
C PRO A 73 -6.82 -3.83 -0.31
N GLU A 74 -6.04 -4.08 0.75
CA GLU A 74 -5.30 -5.31 0.95
C GLU A 74 -6.17 -6.52 1.34
N ALA A 75 -7.24 -6.29 2.08
CA ALA A 75 -8.04 -7.39 2.65
C ALA A 75 -8.62 -8.35 1.60
N PRO A 76 -9.22 -7.90 0.48
CA PRO A 76 -9.68 -8.80 -0.57
C PRO A 76 -8.54 -9.62 -1.20
N LEU A 77 -7.33 -9.04 -1.35
CA LEU A 77 -6.16 -9.73 -1.88
C LEU A 77 -5.70 -10.82 -0.92
N CYS A 78 -5.56 -10.50 0.38
CA CYS A 78 -5.22 -11.50 1.40
C CYS A 78 -6.26 -12.62 1.52
N ASN A 79 -7.51 -12.34 1.16
CA ASN A 79 -8.61 -13.32 1.14
C ASN A 79 -8.73 -14.08 -0.20
N GLY A 80 -7.74 -13.97 -1.10
CA GLY A 80 -7.67 -14.76 -2.33
C GLY A 80 -8.60 -14.28 -3.46
N LEU A 81 -8.95 -13.00 -3.50
CA LEU A 81 -9.76 -12.48 -4.62
C LEU A 81 -9.04 -12.62 -5.96
N ALA A 82 -7.74 -12.29 -6.00
CA ALA A 82 -6.94 -12.39 -7.23
C ALA A 82 -6.80 -13.85 -7.70
N ASP A 83 -6.70 -14.78 -6.75
CA ASP A 83 -6.65 -16.23 -7.06
C ASP A 83 -7.92 -16.67 -7.78
N LEU A 84 -9.09 -16.33 -7.24
CA LEU A 84 -10.37 -16.71 -7.82
C LEU A 84 -10.63 -16.02 -9.17
N LEU A 85 -10.17 -14.78 -9.35
CA LEU A 85 -10.25 -14.06 -10.63
C LEU A 85 -9.37 -14.74 -11.69
N ASP A 86 -8.13 -15.13 -11.33
CA ASP A 86 -7.21 -15.84 -12.23
C ASP A 86 -7.77 -17.19 -12.67
N GLU A 87 -8.34 -17.99 -11.76
CA GLU A 87 -9.04 -19.24 -12.05
C GLU A 87 -10.20 -19.06 -13.04
N ASN A 88 -10.81 -17.89 -13.07
CA ASN A 88 -11.92 -17.54 -13.97
C ASN A 88 -11.45 -16.74 -15.22
N ASN A 89 -10.13 -16.63 -15.46
CA ASN A 89 -9.52 -15.89 -16.56
C ASN A 89 -9.93 -14.41 -16.61
N ILE A 90 -10.12 -13.79 -15.45
CA ILE A 90 -10.42 -12.35 -15.30
C ILE A 90 -9.14 -11.66 -14.88
N PRO A 91 -8.56 -10.76 -15.70
CA PRO A 91 -7.34 -10.04 -15.34
C PRO A 91 -7.51 -9.22 -14.07
N CYS A 92 -6.56 -9.36 -13.15
CA CYS A 92 -6.55 -8.66 -11.87
C CYS A 92 -5.24 -7.87 -11.69
N PHE A 93 -5.37 -6.57 -11.45
CA PHE A 93 -4.25 -5.76 -10.94
C PHE A 93 -4.26 -5.84 -9.41
N GLY A 94 -3.47 -6.75 -8.89
CA GLY A 94 -3.30 -7.13 -7.50
C GLY A 94 -2.76 -8.55 -7.40
N PRO A 95 -1.85 -8.84 -6.45
CA PRO A 95 -1.24 -10.16 -6.30
C PRO A 95 -2.22 -11.21 -5.74
N ILE A 96 -1.91 -12.47 -5.98
CA ILE A 96 -2.60 -13.61 -5.35
C ILE A 96 -2.42 -13.61 -3.83
N GLY A 97 -3.30 -14.31 -3.11
CA GLY A 97 -3.33 -14.34 -1.65
C GLY A 97 -2.01 -14.75 -1.00
N ALA A 98 -1.29 -15.71 -1.60
CA ALA A 98 0.02 -16.11 -1.11
C ALA A 98 1.05 -14.96 -1.14
N LEU A 99 1.04 -14.12 -2.19
CA LEU A 99 1.93 -12.97 -2.33
C LEU A 99 1.42 -11.73 -1.60
N ALA A 100 0.11 -11.63 -1.39
CA ALA A 100 -0.49 -10.60 -0.55
C ALA A 100 -0.05 -10.72 0.93
N GLN A 101 0.51 -11.86 1.34
CA GLN A 101 1.12 -12.03 2.66
C GLN A 101 2.35 -11.14 2.89
N LEU A 102 2.94 -10.52 1.86
CA LEU A 102 3.94 -9.47 2.06
C LEU A 102 3.41 -8.27 2.86
N GLU A 103 2.09 -8.00 2.82
CA GLU A 103 1.42 -7.03 3.69
C GLU A 103 0.68 -7.74 4.84
N GLY A 104 0.09 -8.90 4.57
CA GLY A 104 -0.73 -9.66 5.52
C GLY A 104 0.02 -10.16 6.75
N SER A 105 1.33 -10.46 6.60
CA SER A 105 2.21 -10.88 7.68
C SER A 105 3.55 -10.16 7.61
N LYS A 106 3.83 -9.33 8.61
CA LYS A 106 5.11 -8.63 8.74
C LYS A 106 6.27 -9.61 8.89
N LEU A 107 6.03 -10.70 9.61
CA LEU A 107 7.01 -11.76 9.77
C LEU A 107 7.35 -12.44 8.45
N HIS A 108 6.34 -12.72 7.61
CA HIS A 108 6.54 -13.28 6.28
C HIS A 108 7.40 -12.34 5.41
N ALA A 109 7.07 -11.05 5.39
CA ALA A 109 7.86 -10.04 4.69
C ALA A 109 9.31 -9.98 5.18
N LYS A 110 9.53 -9.99 6.50
CA LYS A 110 10.88 -9.99 7.09
C LYS A 110 11.69 -11.23 6.70
N HIS A 111 11.08 -12.40 6.63
CA HIS A 111 11.77 -13.62 6.21
C HIS A 111 12.18 -13.52 4.73
N ILE A 112 11.30 -13.04 3.85
CA ILE A 112 11.64 -12.83 2.44
C ILE A 112 12.75 -11.80 2.31
N MET A 113 12.66 -10.63 2.96
CA MET A 113 13.70 -9.61 2.92
C MET A 113 15.06 -10.16 3.34
N ARG A 114 15.11 -10.94 4.43
CA ARG A 114 16.33 -11.60 4.90
C ARG A 114 16.86 -12.63 3.88
N GLN A 115 15.97 -13.41 3.26
CA GLN A 115 16.33 -14.41 2.24
C GLN A 115 16.96 -13.78 1.00
N VAL A 116 16.45 -12.63 0.54
CA VAL A 116 16.92 -11.97 -0.68
C VAL A 116 17.91 -10.83 -0.43
N GLY A 117 18.30 -10.61 0.84
CA GLY A 117 19.31 -9.63 1.23
C GLY A 117 18.82 -8.16 1.20
N VAL A 118 17.53 -7.92 1.28
CA VAL A 118 16.94 -6.57 1.33
C VAL A 118 17.18 -5.95 2.72
N PRO A 119 17.75 -4.72 2.80
CA PRO A 119 18.02 -4.06 4.07
C PRO A 119 16.74 -3.68 4.80
N THR A 120 16.64 -4.06 6.06
CA THR A 120 15.53 -3.77 6.97
C THR A 120 16.03 -3.81 8.41
N ALA A 121 15.27 -3.24 9.35
CA ALA A 121 15.57 -3.31 10.77
C ALA A 121 15.79 -4.74 11.24
N ASP A 122 16.77 -4.97 12.12
CA ASP A 122 16.90 -6.25 12.80
C ASP A 122 15.67 -6.50 13.69
N PHE A 123 15.35 -7.77 13.92
CA PHE A 123 14.13 -8.10 14.62
C PHE A 123 14.21 -9.42 15.38
N GLN A 124 13.40 -9.52 16.41
CA GLN A 124 13.12 -10.74 17.17
C GLN A 124 11.62 -11.04 17.12
N ILE A 125 11.34 -12.34 17.20
CA ILE A 125 9.97 -12.85 17.35
C ILE A 125 9.81 -13.22 18.81
N LEU A 126 8.83 -12.64 19.47
CA LEU A 126 8.49 -12.97 20.85
C LEU A 126 7.15 -13.72 20.90
N ASP A 127 7.10 -14.75 21.71
CA ASP A 127 5.93 -15.59 21.98
C ASP A 127 5.78 -15.87 23.49
N ALA A 128 4.85 -16.73 23.85
CA ALA A 128 4.56 -17.06 25.25
C ALA A 128 5.76 -17.68 26.02
N SER A 129 6.78 -18.17 25.32
CA SER A 129 8.00 -18.75 25.93
C SER A 129 9.14 -17.73 26.06
N SER A 130 8.98 -16.53 25.50
CA SER A 130 10.05 -15.52 25.42
C SER A 130 10.22 -14.74 26.72
N ASP A 131 11.47 -14.48 27.11
CA ASP A 131 11.81 -13.53 28.17
C ASP A 131 11.77 -12.10 27.61
N ILE A 132 10.68 -11.40 27.88
CA ILE A 132 10.43 -10.05 27.36
C ILE A 132 11.48 -9.05 27.86
N ASP A 133 11.87 -9.12 29.13
CA ASP A 133 12.83 -8.18 29.72
C ASP A 133 14.22 -8.36 29.10
N SER A 134 14.64 -9.60 28.87
CA SER A 134 15.89 -9.89 28.14
C SER A 134 15.84 -9.40 26.70
N ALA A 135 14.71 -9.59 26.00
CA ALA A 135 14.55 -9.10 24.63
C ALA A 135 14.61 -7.58 24.53
N LEU A 136 13.90 -6.87 25.42
CA LEU A 136 13.93 -5.40 25.45
C LEU A 136 15.32 -4.85 25.76
N SER A 137 16.14 -5.54 26.57
CA SER A 137 17.49 -5.11 26.91
C SER A 137 18.44 -5.02 25.71
N LEU A 138 18.16 -5.73 24.62
CA LEU A 138 19.00 -5.70 23.41
C LEU A 138 18.89 -4.40 22.61
N TYR A 139 17.80 -3.64 22.78
CA TYR A 139 17.53 -2.40 22.06
C TYR A 139 17.34 -1.20 23.01
N GLN A 140 17.89 -1.27 24.24
CA GLN A 140 17.63 -0.30 25.32
C GLN A 140 18.14 1.12 25.04
N ASP A 141 19.06 1.30 24.08
CA ASP A 141 19.66 2.60 23.77
C ASP A 141 18.78 3.44 22.80
N ASN A 142 17.71 2.87 22.29
CA ASN A 142 16.79 3.48 21.33
C ASN A 142 15.35 3.19 21.72
N PRO A 143 14.35 3.88 21.16
CA PRO A 143 12.95 3.46 21.29
C PRO A 143 12.74 2.04 20.80
N TRP A 144 11.90 1.30 21.49
CA TRP A 144 11.46 -0.03 21.03
C TRP A 144 10.40 0.11 19.95
N VAL A 145 10.53 -0.64 18.86
CA VAL A 145 9.52 -0.75 17.80
C VAL A 145 8.86 -2.12 17.90
N ILE A 146 7.59 -2.13 18.26
CA ILE A 146 6.85 -3.37 18.50
C ILE A 146 5.71 -3.45 17.49
N LYS A 147 5.66 -4.54 16.72
CA LYS A 147 4.69 -4.71 15.63
C LYS A 147 3.92 -6.02 15.79
N ARG A 148 2.58 -5.92 15.81
CA ARG A 148 1.69 -7.08 15.70
C ARG A 148 1.78 -7.69 14.31
N ASP A 149 1.78 -9.01 14.20
CA ASP A 149 1.84 -9.76 12.93
C ASP A 149 0.44 -10.02 12.37
N VAL A 150 -0.35 -8.94 12.24
CA VAL A 150 -1.72 -8.95 11.72
C VAL A 150 -2.01 -7.71 10.89
N LEU A 151 -3.03 -7.77 10.03
CA LEU A 151 -3.58 -6.58 9.38
C LEU A 151 -4.27 -5.72 10.45
N ALA A 152 -3.70 -4.57 10.77
CA ALA A 152 -4.18 -3.71 11.86
C ALA A 152 -4.48 -2.27 11.44
N GLY A 153 -4.42 -1.95 10.13
CA GLY A 153 -4.73 -0.61 9.61
C GLY A 153 -3.92 0.49 10.29
N GLY A 154 -2.61 0.30 10.45
CA GLY A 154 -1.71 1.25 11.12
C GLY A 154 -1.75 1.25 12.66
N LYS A 155 -2.67 0.50 13.29
CA LYS A 155 -2.84 0.46 14.76
C LYS A 155 -2.09 -0.69 15.45
N GLY A 156 -1.37 -1.49 14.70
CA GLY A 156 -0.62 -2.64 15.21
C GLY A 156 0.84 -2.35 15.55
N VAL A 157 1.25 -1.09 15.62
CA VAL A 157 2.64 -0.68 15.86
C VAL A 157 2.69 0.29 17.03
N VAL A 158 3.64 0.07 17.94
CA VAL A 158 4.01 0.98 19.02
C VAL A 158 5.49 1.28 18.93
N VAL A 159 5.84 2.56 19.05
CA VAL A 159 7.22 3.05 19.19
C VAL A 159 7.28 3.78 20.52
N THR A 160 8.05 3.28 21.47
CA THR A 160 8.08 3.84 22.83
C THR A 160 9.44 3.67 23.49
N THR A 161 9.77 4.57 24.42
CA THR A 161 10.89 4.47 25.33
C THR A 161 10.45 4.06 26.76
N ASP A 162 9.14 3.91 26.98
CA ASP A 162 8.56 3.47 28.25
C ASP A 162 8.56 1.94 28.30
N HIS A 163 9.34 1.40 29.24
CA HIS A 163 9.51 -0.05 29.40
C HIS A 163 8.18 -0.76 29.76
N ASP A 164 7.36 -0.15 30.62
CA ASP A 164 6.09 -0.75 31.05
C ASP A 164 5.07 -0.72 29.92
N GLU A 165 5.05 0.35 29.10
CA GLU A 165 4.24 0.41 27.88
C GLU A 165 4.65 -0.67 26.88
N ALA A 166 5.96 -0.81 26.61
CA ALA A 166 6.50 -1.82 25.70
C ALA A 166 6.11 -3.24 26.18
N LYS A 167 6.36 -3.55 27.43
CA LYS A 167 6.05 -4.87 28.03
C LYS A 167 4.56 -5.18 28.02
N ASN A 168 3.72 -4.20 28.35
CA ASN A 168 2.26 -4.35 28.31
C ASN A 168 1.75 -4.60 26.88
N PHE A 169 2.28 -3.88 25.89
CA PHE A 169 1.88 -4.07 24.49
C PHE A 169 2.30 -5.45 23.98
N ILE A 170 3.55 -5.87 24.24
CA ILE A 170 4.06 -7.19 23.87
C ILE A 170 3.19 -8.30 24.50
N SER A 171 2.91 -8.22 25.81
CA SER A 171 2.12 -9.22 26.51
C SER A 171 0.71 -9.36 25.94
N LYS A 172 0.03 -8.23 25.67
CA LYS A 172 -1.29 -8.24 25.05
C LYS A 172 -1.28 -8.78 23.62
N ALA A 173 -0.24 -8.43 22.83
CA ALA A 173 -0.11 -8.95 21.48
C ALA A 173 0.14 -10.46 21.47
N ILE A 174 0.97 -10.98 22.36
CA ILE A 174 1.19 -12.42 22.51
C ILE A 174 -0.11 -13.14 22.94
N GLU A 175 -0.86 -12.57 23.89
CA GLU A 175 -2.13 -13.12 24.33
C GLU A 175 -3.17 -13.20 23.21
N SER A 176 -3.25 -12.18 22.36
CA SER A 176 -4.26 -12.11 21.28
C SER A 176 -3.84 -12.82 19.99
N ASP A 177 -2.57 -12.71 19.60
CA ASP A 177 -2.06 -13.11 18.28
C ASP A 177 -1.06 -14.27 18.35
N GLY A 178 -0.66 -14.68 19.57
CA GLY A 178 0.31 -15.76 19.84
C GLY A 178 1.77 -15.33 19.69
N LYS A 179 2.06 -14.26 18.96
CA LYS A 179 3.42 -13.75 18.72
C LYS A 179 3.41 -12.26 18.40
N VAL A 180 4.57 -11.63 18.52
CA VAL A 180 4.80 -10.22 18.19
C VAL A 180 6.23 -10.02 17.70
N LEU A 181 6.46 -9.01 16.85
CA LEU A 181 7.80 -8.62 16.42
C LEU A 181 8.30 -7.46 17.29
N LEU A 182 9.53 -7.59 17.79
CA LEU A 182 10.32 -6.52 18.38
C LEU A 182 11.43 -6.17 17.40
N GLU A 183 11.46 -4.94 16.92
CA GLU A 183 12.40 -4.46 15.90
C GLU A 183 13.33 -3.39 16.46
N GLU A 184 14.51 -3.33 15.87
CA GLU A 184 15.43 -2.19 16.03
C GLU A 184 14.76 -0.90 15.53
N PHE A 185 14.98 0.21 16.26
CA PHE A 185 14.57 1.52 15.80
C PHE A 185 15.51 2.02 14.69
N LEU A 186 14.96 2.37 13.55
CA LEU A 186 15.69 2.96 12.44
C LEU A 186 15.55 4.48 12.50
N PRO A 187 16.64 5.22 12.78
CA PRO A 187 16.63 6.69 12.70
C PRO A 187 16.68 7.13 11.22
N GLY A 188 15.99 8.23 10.90
CA GLY A 188 15.99 8.78 9.55
C GLY A 188 14.67 9.46 9.19
N GLU A 189 14.47 9.68 7.91
CA GLU A 189 13.23 10.21 7.34
C GLU A 189 12.46 9.13 6.58
N GLU A 190 11.16 9.05 6.84
CA GLU A 190 10.28 8.12 6.09
C GLU A 190 10.06 8.63 4.66
N ALA A 191 9.99 7.70 3.73
CA ALA A 191 9.55 7.91 2.35
C ALA A 191 8.89 6.66 1.82
N SER A 192 8.23 6.75 0.69
CA SER A 192 7.65 5.59 0.00
C SER A 192 8.02 5.57 -1.48
N MET A 193 8.27 4.35 -1.97
CA MET A 193 8.43 4.07 -3.39
C MET A 193 7.37 3.04 -3.79
N LEU A 194 6.49 3.44 -4.71
CA LEU A 194 5.52 2.52 -5.29
C LEU A 194 6.13 1.92 -6.55
N VAL A 195 6.12 0.61 -6.63
CA VAL A 195 6.72 -0.13 -7.76
C VAL A 195 5.62 -0.95 -8.42
N VAL A 196 5.21 -0.55 -9.63
CA VAL A 196 4.35 -1.37 -10.47
C VAL A 196 5.20 -2.49 -11.04
N MET A 197 4.77 -3.74 -10.89
CA MET A 197 5.54 -4.89 -11.40
C MET A 197 4.63 -6.05 -11.81
N ASP A 198 5.16 -6.87 -12.71
CA ASP A 198 4.61 -8.17 -13.10
C ASP A 198 5.75 -9.19 -13.30
N GLY A 199 5.47 -10.32 -13.92
CA GLY A 199 6.51 -11.33 -14.22
C GLY A 199 7.52 -10.90 -15.30
N SER A 200 7.30 -9.79 -16.00
CA SER A 200 8.11 -9.37 -17.16
C SER A 200 8.99 -8.15 -16.89
N ASP A 201 8.56 -7.22 -16.02
CA ASP A 201 9.28 -5.96 -15.75
C ASP A 201 8.77 -5.27 -14.49
N PHE A 202 9.44 -4.20 -14.09
CA PHE A 202 8.99 -3.29 -13.04
C PHE A 202 9.20 -1.83 -13.41
N VAL A 203 8.35 -0.96 -12.85
CA VAL A 203 8.43 0.50 -13.00
C VAL A 203 8.29 1.17 -11.65
N CYS A 204 9.32 1.90 -11.22
CA CYS A 204 9.24 2.74 -10.03
C CYS A 204 8.46 4.02 -10.35
N LEU A 205 7.40 4.28 -9.60
CA LEU A 205 6.70 5.56 -9.62
C LEU A 205 7.56 6.62 -8.91
N PRO A 206 7.35 7.92 -9.18
CA PRO A 206 8.07 8.96 -8.46
C PRO A 206 7.92 8.80 -6.94
N PRO A 207 9.03 8.89 -6.16
CA PRO A 207 8.99 8.66 -4.72
C PRO A 207 8.13 9.69 -4.02
N SER A 208 7.44 9.27 -2.98
CA SER A 208 6.51 10.11 -2.22
C SER A 208 6.85 10.12 -0.73
N GLN A 209 6.34 11.12 -0.02
CA GLN A 209 6.41 11.21 1.42
C GLN A 209 5.03 11.57 1.95
N ASP A 210 4.51 10.75 2.87
CA ASP A 210 3.26 10.97 3.58
C ASP A 210 3.52 11.53 4.99
N HIS A 211 2.47 12.10 5.58
CA HIS A 211 2.48 12.64 6.93
C HIS A 211 1.44 11.91 7.77
N LYS A 212 1.89 11.03 8.65
CA LYS A 212 1.04 10.10 9.40
C LYS A 212 0.49 10.67 10.70
N ARG A 213 1.14 11.69 11.29
CA ARG A 213 0.73 12.28 12.56
C ARG A 213 -0.46 13.22 12.41
N ALA A 214 -1.39 13.14 13.37
CA ALA A 214 -2.66 13.85 13.30
C ALA A 214 -2.57 15.36 13.53
N TYR A 215 -1.51 15.85 14.21
CA TYR A 215 -1.39 17.23 14.65
C TYR A 215 -0.16 17.92 14.07
N ASP A 216 -0.17 19.26 14.11
CA ASP A 216 0.95 20.09 13.67
C ASP A 216 2.25 19.73 14.42
N GLY A 217 3.38 19.90 13.74
CA GLY A 217 4.70 19.61 14.33
C GLY A 217 5.03 18.11 14.39
N ASP A 218 4.37 17.28 13.60
CA ASP A 218 4.54 15.81 13.60
C ASP A 218 4.20 15.18 14.95
N GLU A 219 3.10 15.65 15.56
CA GLU A 219 2.64 15.23 16.88
C GLU A 219 1.29 14.47 16.81
N GLY A 220 0.94 13.85 17.93
CA GLY A 220 -0.33 13.15 18.09
C GLY A 220 -0.30 11.70 17.60
N PRO A 221 -1.46 11.03 17.52
CA PRO A 221 -1.55 9.63 17.11
C PRO A 221 -1.26 9.46 15.61
N ASN A 222 -0.80 8.27 15.24
CA ASN A 222 -0.68 7.87 13.84
C ASN A 222 -2.08 7.75 13.21
N THR A 223 -2.15 8.13 11.92
CA THR A 223 -3.34 8.06 11.07
C THR A 223 -3.06 7.21 9.83
N GLY A 224 -4.01 7.11 8.93
CA GLY A 224 -3.80 6.54 7.60
C GLY A 224 -3.02 7.45 6.64
N GLY A 225 -2.68 8.68 7.07
CA GLY A 225 -2.03 9.73 6.29
C GLY A 225 -2.88 11.00 6.27
N MET A 226 -2.26 12.13 6.65
CA MET A 226 -2.92 13.45 6.65
C MET A 226 -2.61 14.26 5.39
N GLY A 227 -1.80 13.73 4.52
CA GLY A 227 -1.40 14.30 3.27
C GLY A 227 -0.10 13.67 2.78
N ALA A 228 0.23 13.94 1.53
CA ALA A 228 1.47 13.47 0.93
C ALA A 228 1.91 14.41 -0.19
N TYR A 229 3.18 14.33 -0.56
CA TYR A 229 3.73 15.03 -1.72
C TYR A 229 4.69 14.16 -2.52
N CYS A 230 4.90 14.51 -3.76
CA CYS A 230 5.70 13.78 -4.72
C CYS A 230 6.30 14.75 -5.76
N PRO A 231 7.61 14.62 -6.16
CA PRO A 231 8.57 13.68 -5.60
C PRO A 231 9.08 14.10 -4.22
N ALA A 232 9.49 13.11 -3.41
CA ALA A 232 10.03 13.30 -2.07
C ALA A 232 11.52 13.74 -2.12
N PRO A 233 11.91 14.91 -1.59
CA PRO A 233 13.29 15.41 -1.67
C PRO A 233 14.32 14.53 -0.95
N VAL A 234 13.92 13.80 0.09
CA VAL A 234 14.79 12.89 0.84
C VAL A 234 15.27 11.72 -0.05
N VAL A 235 14.53 11.36 -1.08
CA VAL A 235 14.93 10.34 -2.07
C VAL A 235 15.68 11.04 -3.20
N THR A 236 16.95 11.41 -2.91
CA THR A 236 17.86 11.93 -3.92
C THR A 236 18.16 10.90 -5.02
N GLU A 237 18.78 11.30 -6.13
CA GLU A 237 19.16 10.39 -7.21
C GLU A 237 20.00 9.20 -6.70
N SER A 238 21.00 9.48 -5.84
CA SER A 238 21.82 8.42 -5.24
C SER A 238 21.03 7.49 -4.31
N VAL A 239 20.07 8.01 -3.53
CA VAL A 239 19.18 7.18 -2.71
C VAL A 239 18.28 6.35 -3.59
N HIS A 240 17.72 6.93 -4.66
CA HIS A 240 16.87 6.23 -5.62
C HIS A 240 17.60 5.04 -6.27
N GLU A 241 18.85 5.24 -6.71
CA GLU A 241 19.69 4.16 -7.25
C GLU A 241 19.89 3.03 -6.22
N LYS A 242 20.21 3.38 -4.96
CA LYS A 242 20.35 2.39 -3.89
C LYS A 242 19.05 1.62 -3.62
N VAL A 243 17.90 2.31 -3.65
CA VAL A 243 16.58 1.65 -3.49
C VAL A 243 16.35 0.64 -4.61
N ILE A 244 16.63 1.03 -5.85
CA ILE A 244 16.50 0.11 -6.99
C ILE A 244 17.42 -1.09 -6.83
N ASP A 245 18.71 -0.87 -6.61
CA ASP A 245 19.68 -1.95 -6.65
C ASP A 245 19.61 -2.89 -5.45
N ARG A 246 19.28 -2.38 -4.25
CA ARG A 246 19.36 -3.14 -2.99
C ARG A 246 17.99 -3.62 -2.48
N ILE A 247 16.91 -3.06 -3.02
CA ILE A 247 15.55 -3.40 -2.56
C ILE A 247 14.69 -3.87 -3.71
N VAL A 248 14.48 -3.02 -4.74
CA VAL A 248 13.51 -3.31 -5.80
C VAL A 248 13.95 -4.48 -6.66
N LYS A 249 15.19 -4.49 -7.17
CA LYS A 249 15.71 -5.59 -8.02
C LYS A 249 15.72 -6.93 -7.29
N PRO A 250 16.25 -7.07 -6.05
CA PRO A 250 16.20 -8.33 -5.32
C PRO A 250 14.78 -8.84 -5.08
N MET A 251 13.84 -7.93 -4.78
CA MET A 251 12.42 -8.30 -4.63
C MET A 251 11.80 -8.71 -5.97
N PHE A 252 12.08 -7.97 -7.05
CA PHE A 252 11.60 -8.31 -8.38
C PHE A 252 12.12 -9.67 -8.84
N ASP A 253 13.42 -9.93 -8.71
CA ASP A 253 14.02 -11.20 -9.10
C ASP A 253 13.40 -12.39 -8.34
N TYR A 254 13.09 -12.20 -7.06
CA TYR A 254 12.40 -13.20 -6.26
C TYR A 254 10.94 -13.39 -6.72
N LEU A 255 10.18 -12.30 -6.87
CA LEU A 255 8.75 -12.34 -7.13
C LEU A 255 8.39 -12.73 -8.57
N SER A 256 9.22 -12.36 -9.54
CA SER A 256 9.05 -12.75 -10.96
C SER A 256 9.44 -14.19 -11.23
N GLY A 257 10.31 -14.78 -10.39
CA GLY A 257 10.77 -16.17 -10.52
C GLY A 257 9.79 -17.21 -9.95
N LEU A 258 8.67 -16.80 -9.36
CA LEU A 258 7.66 -17.70 -8.81
C LEU A 258 6.78 -18.30 -9.92
N GLU A 259 6.15 -19.44 -9.64
CA GLU A 259 5.23 -20.11 -10.58
C GLU A 259 4.09 -19.19 -11.04
N ILE A 260 3.52 -18.44 -10.09
CA ILE A 260 2.59 -17.35 -10.38
C ILE A 260 3.32 -16.07 -9.94
N PRO A 261 3.77 -15.22 -10.89
CA PRO A 261 4.49 -14.01 -10.56
C PRO A 261 3.61 -12.96 -9.87
N TYR A 262 4.25 -12.03 -9.20
CA TYR A 262 3.56 -10.87 -8.63
C TYR A 262 2.98 -10.02 -9.74
N ARG A 263 1.74 -9.54 -9.58
CA ARG A 263 1.08 -8.60 -10.50
C ARG A 263 0.45 -7.48 -9.68
N GLY A 264 0.87 -6.24 -9.89
CA GLY A 264 0.29 -5.10 -9.18
C GLY A 264 1.31 -4.08 -8.72
N VAL A 265 1.00 -3.39 -7.65
CA VAL A 265 1.90 -2.44 -6.99
C VAL A 265 2.49 -3.06 -5.74
N LEU A 266 3.80 -3.05 -5.63
CA LEU A 266 4.52 -3.22 -4.38
C LEU A 266 4.85 -1.83 -3.82
N TYR A 267 4.19 -1.44 -2.75
CA TYR A 267 4.53 -0.25 -1.98
C TYR A 267 5.69 -0.59 -1.05
N VAL A 268 6.78 0.13 -1.19
CA VAL A 268 7.98 0.01 -0.37
C VAL A 268 8.03 1.18 0.58
N GLY A 269 7.71 0.96 1.85
CA GLY A 269 7.92 1.92 2.93
C GLY A 269 9.39 1.96 3.31
N LEU A 270 10.00 3.12 3.24
CA LEU A 270 11.43 3.34 3.42
C LEU A 270 11.71 4.19 4.65
N MET A 271 12.81 3.87 5.35
CA MET A 271 13.51 4.75 6.27
C MET A 271 14.85 5.09 5.65
N ILE A 272 15.07 6.37 5.35
CA ILE A 272 16.31 6.88 4.78
C ILE A 272 17.13 7.49 5.92
N THR A 273 18.30 6.90 6.19
CA THR A 273 19.20 7.40 7.23
C THR A 273 19.85 8.74 6.81
N ASP A 274 20.42 9.47 7.77
CA ASP A 274 21.16 10.72 7.52
C ASP A 274 22.35 10.53 6.54
N THR A 275 22.83 9.30 6.37
CA THR A 275 23.88 8.94 5.41
C THR A 275 23.32 8.54 4.04
N GLY A 276 22.00 8.62 3.85
CA GLY A 276 21.34 8.24 2.60
C GLY A 276 21.30 6.73 2.35
N GLU A 277 21.27 5.91 3.41
CA GLU A 277 21.09 4.47 3.31
C GLU A 277 19.60 4.12 3.48
N PRO A 278 18.97 3.49 2.46
CA PRO A 278 17.58 3.08 2.54
C PRO A 278 17.42 1.75 3.27
N ASN A 279 16.43 1.67 4.16
CA ASN A 279 15.99 0.46 4.81
C ASN A 279 14.48 0.30 4.63
N VAL A 280 14.00 -0.92 4.44
CA VAL A 280 12.58 -1.20 4.34
C VAL A 280 11.95 -1.24 5.73
N VAL A 281 10.92 -0.42 5.92
CA VAL A 281 10.07 -0.41 7.13
C VAL A 281 8.97 -1.46 7.01
N GLU A 282 8.31 -1.49 5.84
CA GLU A 282 7.23 -2.42 5.53
C GLU A 282 7.00 -2.50 4.01
N PHE A 283 6.35 -3.58 3.57
CA PHE A 283 5.73 -3.68 2.26
C PHE A 283 4.22 -3.59 2.39
N ASN A 284 3.57 -2.95 1.38
CA ASN A 284 2.15 -3.09 1.15
C ASN A 284 1.93 -3.55 -0.30
N VAL A 285 0.87 -4.34 -0.54
CA VAL A 285 0.63 -5.01 -1.83
C VAL A 285 -0.38 -4.30 -2.71
N ARG A 286 -0.52 -3.01 -2.50
CA ARG A 286 -1.50 -2.14 -3.15
C ARG A 286 -0.98 -0.70 -3.16
N PHE A 287 -1.66 0.18 -3.90
CA PHE A 287 -1.39 1.61 -3.82
C PHE A 287 -1.56 2.13 -2.39
N GLY A 288 -0.74 3.09 -1.99
CA GLY A 288 -0.90 3.82 -0.74
C GLY A 288 -2.13 4.74 -0.76
N ASP A 289 -2.60 5.14 0.40
CA ASP A 289 -3.60 6.19 0.60
C ASP A 289 -3.08 7.10 1.73
N PRO A 290 -2.61 8.33 1.43
CA PRO A 290 -2.95 9.16 0.27
C PRO A 290 -1.93 9.20 -0.89
N GLU A 291 -0.93 8.32 -0.98
CA GLU A 291 0.11 8.41 -2.03
C GLU A 291 -0.46 8.20 -3.44
N CYS A 292 -1.50 7.37 -3.59
CA CYS A 292 -2.17 7.16 -4.86
C CYS A 292 -2.68 8.48 -5.46
N GLN A 293 -3.22 9.38 -4.65
CA GLN A 293 -3.78 10.66 -5.06
C GLN A 293 -2.76 11.61 -5.67
N ILE A 294 -1.47 11.38 -5.38
CA ILE A 294 -0.38 12.19 -5.92
C ILE A 294 0.46 11.47 -6.97
N THR A 295 0.56 10.14 -6.90
CA THR A 295 1.37 9.36 -7.85
C THR A 295 0.62 9.07 -9.15
N ILE A 296 -0.69 8.79 -9.11
CA ILE A 296 -1.50 8.58 -10.33
C ILE A 296 -1.47 9.81 -11.26
N PRO A 297 -1.68 11.05 -10.80
CA PRO A 297 -1.58 12.23 -11.67
C PRO A 297 -0.18 12.47 -12.25
N MET A 298 0.87 11.88 -11.69
CA MET A 298 2.23 12.00 -12.23
C MET A 298 2.48 11.06 -13.41
N ILE A 299 1.66 10.02 -13.60
CA ILE A 299 1.77 9.10 -14.74
C ILE A 299 1.22 9.82 -16.00
N LYS A 300 2.08 9.97 -17.02
CA LYS A 300 1.70 10.57 -18.30
C LYS A 300 1.16 9.54 -19.29
N THR A 301 1.65 8.31 -19.21
CA THR A 301 1.18 7.16 -20.01
C THR A 301 -0.26 6.84 -19.62
N ASP A 302 -1.06 6.32 -20.54
CA ASP A 302 -2.43 5.88 -20.27
C ASP A 302 -2.46 4.90 -19.08
N LEU A 303 -3.14 5.29 -17.99
CA LEU A 303 -3.19 4.49 -16.77
C LEU A 303 -3.80 3.11 -17.02
N PHE A 304 -4.87 3.03 -17.82
CA PHE A 304 -5.48 1.74 -18.14
C PHE A 304 -4.48 0.79 -18.82
N GLU A 305 -3.69 1.31 -19.79
CA GLU A 305 -2.66 0.52 -20.45
C GLU A 305 -1.63 -0.02 -19.46
N VAL A 306 -1.17 0.80 -18.54
CA VAL A 306 -0.21 0.36 -17.49
C VAL A 306 -0.82 -0.76 -16.65
N LEU A 307 -2.04 -0.57 -16.11
CA LEU A 307 -2.67 -1.54 -15.22
C LEU A 307 -3.08 -2.84 -15.94
N ASP A 308 -3.64 -2.74 -17.15
CA ASP A 308 -4.04 -3.91 -17.95
C ASP A 308 -2.83 -4.75 -18.36
N LYS A 309 -1.74 -4.11 -18.83
CA LYS A 309 -0.54 -4.83 -19.21
C LYS A 309 0.12 -5.52 -18.01
N THR A 310 0.17 -4.84 -16.86
CA THR A 310 0.66 -5.45 -15.62
C THR A 310 -0.18 -6.67 -15.22
N ALA A 311 -1.51 -6.56 -15.26
CA ALA A 311 -2.41 -7.67 -14.94
C ALA A 311 -2.27 -8.89 -15.89
N ARG A 312 -1.60 -8.72 -17.03
CA ARG A 312 -1.42 -9.74 -18.07
C ARG A 312 0.05 -10.15 -18.31
N ASP A 313 0.96 -9.82 -17.39
CA ASP A 313 2.42 -10.08 -17.50
C ASP A 313 3.05 -9.51 -18.78
N LYS A 314 2.70 -8.26 -19.12
CA LYS A 314 3.14 -7.55 -20.33
C LYS A 314 3.61 -6.12 -20.04
N LEU A 315 3.99 -5.80 -18.81
CA LEU A 315 4.47 -4.47 -18.44
C LEU A 315 5.71 -4.06 -19.24
N SER A 316 6.59 -5.01 -19.58
CA SER A 316 7.76 -4.80 -20.44
C SER A 316 7.43 -4.23 -21.83
N HIS A 317 6.17 -4.27 -22.27
CA HIS A 317 5.73 -3.69 -23.54
C HIS A 317 5.26 -2.24 -23.41
N VAL A 318 5.29 -1.64 -22.20
CA VAL A 318 4.80 -0.29 -21.92
C VAL A 318 5.96 0.63 -21.55
N ASP A 319 6.17 1.69 -22.32
CA ASP A 319 7.11 2.77 -21.96
C ASP A 319 6.40 3.78 -21.05
N VAL A 320 6.48 3.53 -19.73
CA VAL A 320 5.81 4.37 -18.74
C VAL A 320 6.56 5.68 -18.56
N LYS A 321 5.88 6.78 -18.85
CA LYS A 321 6.39 8.15 -18.74
C LYS A 321 5.69 8.93 -17.66
N PHE A 322 6.41 9.88 -17.08
CA PHE A 322 5.94 10.73 -15.99
C PHE A 322 5.94 12.20 -16.40
N HIS A 323 5.06 12.97 -15.79
CA HIS A 323 5.09 14.43 -15.86
C HIS A 323 6.26 14.97 -15.03
N GLN A 324 6.96 15.98 -15.57
CA GLN A 324 7.98 16.75 -14.84
C GLN A 324 7.28 17.82 -14.00
N ALA A 325 6.67 17.40 -12.90
CA ALA A 325 5.82 18.22 -12.06
C ALA A 325 5.93 17.79 -10.58
N HIS A 326 5.26 18.51 -9.71
CA HIS A 326 5.08 18.15 -8.32
C HIS A 326 3.59 17.96 -8.02
N ALA A 327 3.27 17.02 -7.17
CA ALA A 327 1.91 16.79 -6.69
C ALA A 327 1.86 16.85 -5.16
N LEU A 328 0.77 17.39 -4.64
CA LEU A 328 0.49 17.52 -3.22
C LEU A 328 -0.98 17.17 -2.97
N THR A 329 -1.24 16.47 -1.89
CA THR A 329 -2.60 16.25 -1.39
C THR A 329 -2.66 16.54 0.11
N VAL A 330 -3.80 17.04 0.57
CA VAL A 330 -4.09 17.29 1.99
C VAL A 330 -5.39 16.61 2.35
N VAL A 331 -5.38 15.81 3.40
CA VAL A 331 -6.57 15.11 3.91
C VAL A 331 -7.33 16.00 4.86
N LEU A 332 -8.57 16.32 4.52
CA LEU A 332 -9.50 17.00 5.42
C LEU A 332 -10.27 15.94 6.21
N ALA A 333 -9.97 15.85 7.49
CA ALA A 333 -10.59 14.87 8.39
C ALA A 333 -11.70 15.48 9.24
N SER A 334 -12.68 14.65 9.64
CA SER A 334 -13.72 15.04 10.57
C SER A 334 -13.15 15.18 11.98
N GLU A 335 -13.77 16.05 12.78
CA GLU A 335 -13.44 16.21 14.20
C GLU A 335 -13.44 14.88 14.94
N GLY A 336 -12.43 14.67 15.79
CA GLY A 336 -12.22 13.43 16.54
C GLY A 336 -11.43 12.35 15.80
N TYR A 337 -11.04 12.58 14.54
CA TYR A 337 -10.13 11.67 13.80
C TYR A 337 -8.72 11.67 14.42
N PRO A 338 -8.03 10.52 14.51
CA PRO A 338 -8.41 9.20 14.02
C PRO A 338 -9.22 8.35 15.02
N ASN A 339 -9.31 8.74 16.29
CA ASN A 339 -9.82 7.88 17.36
C ASN A 339 -11.36 7.75 17.36
N ASN A 340 -12.08 8.89 17.31
CA ASN A 340 -13.54 8.97 17.38
C ASN A 340 -14.09 9.96 16.34
N PRO A 341 -13.94 9.72 15.04
CA PRO A 341 -14.39 10.68 14.02
C PRO A 341 -15.91 10.81 14.01
N ILE A 342 -16.40 12.06 13.99
CA ILE A 342 -17.82 12.34 13.85
C ILE A 342 -18.24 12.05 12.43
N LYS A 343 -19.06 11.01 12.25
CA LYS A 343 -19.54 10.56 10.92
C LYS A 343 -20.84 11.28 10.53
N GLY A 344 -21.15 11.30 9.22
CA GLY A 344 -22.42 11.79 8.67
C GLY A 344 -22.54 13.31 8.56
N ARG A 345 -21.49 14.09 8.83
CA ARG A 345 -21.50 15.54 8.58
C ARG A 345 -21.56 15.84 7.08
N LYS A 346 -22.40 16.81 6.71
CA LYS A 346 -22.50 17.26 5.32
C LYS A 346 -21.24 18.03 4.92
N ILE A 347 -20.58 17.59 3.85
CA ILE A 347 -19.46 18.32 3.23
C ILE A 347 -20.06 19.44 2.37
N ARG A 348 -19.52 20.66 2.51
CA ARG A 348 -19.91 21.84 1.74
C ARG A 348 -18.69 22.44 1.05
N GLY A 349 -18.89 23.19 -0.03
CA GLY A 349 -17.81 23.89 -0.73
C GLY A 349 -16.98 23.02 -1.68
N LEU A 350 -17.40 21.80 -2.00
CA LEU A 350 -16.68 20.91 -2.93
C LEU A 350 -16.44 21.56 -4.30
N SER A 351 -17.31 22.49 -4.74
CA SER A 351 -17.14 23.25 -5.99
C SER A 351 -15.94 24.21 -5.97
N LEU A 352 -15.39 24.51 -4.79
CA LEU A 352 -14.20 25.38 -4.65
C LEU A 352 -12.88 24.59 -4.66
N ILE A 353 -12.94 23.27 -4.50
CA ILE A 353 -11.76 22.39 -4.47
C ILE A 353 -11.13 22.24 -5.87
N HIS A 354 -11.89 22.51 -6.92
CA HIS A 354 -11.45 22.41 -8.32
C HIS A 354 -11.01 23.75 -8.91
N ILE A 355 -10.81 24.77 -8.09
CA ILE A 355 -10.25 26.05 -8.49
C ILE A 355 -8.73 25.97 -8.41
#